data_e239df4781b46683e24d58d3db1cbd95
#
_entry.id   e239df4781b46683e24d58d3db1cbd95
#
_cell.length_a   1.000
_cell.length_b   1.000
_cell.length_c   1.000
_cell.angle_alpha   90.00
_cell.angle_beta   90.00
_cell.angle_gamma   90.00
#
_symmetry.space_group_name_H-M   'P 1'
#
loop_
_entity.id
_entity.type
_entity.pdbx_description
1 polymer ?
#
loop_
_entity_poly.entity_id
_entity_poly.type
_entity_poly.pdbx_seq_one_letter_code
_entity_poly.pdbx_strand_id
1 'polypeptide(L)'
;MLFRSVTLSVPAGIGIDNVSVQKFSFVCQSTELPPSTISSVDIPYFGRKIKIAGDRVFADWAVNVMNDEDFAVRSMFEAWSNALNRMVSNVRDPNISQEQYKSDLDVIQYSKDGEIIRAYQIVGAFPTAIGQIALDWNSTNSVEVFSVNFSYDYWVPTIEASSKKAGGINTYGAAALVDGPQGP
;
A
#
# COMPACT_ATOMS: atom_id res chain seq x y z
N MET A 1 -2.30 -17.84 -14.75
CA MET A 1 -1.99 -16.43 -14.59
C MET A 1 -2.85 -15.95 -13.43
N LEU A 2 -2.27 -15.38 -12.37
CA LEU A 2 -3.03 -14.84 -11.25
C LEU A 2 -3.32 -13.37 -11.55
N PHE A 3 -4.57 -12.98 -11.53
CA PHE A 3 -4.97 -11.58 -11.66
C PHE A 3 -4.83 -10.89 -10.32
N ARG A 4 -4.47 -9.61 -10.35
CA ARG A 4 -4.38 -8.74 -9.18
C ARG A 4 -5.00 -7.40 -9.52
N SER A 5 -5.59 -6.76 -8.53
CA SER A 5 -6.06 -5.38 -8.61
C SER A 5 -5.57 -4.63 -7.38
N VAL A 6 -5.15 -3.40 -7.60
CA VAL A 6 -4.85 -2.44 -6.54
C VAL A 6 -5.83 -1.30 -6.69
N THR A 7 -6.63 -1.06 -5.67
CA THR A 7 -7.56 0.06 -5.65
C THR A 7 -7.10 1.09 -4.64
N LEU A 8 -7.25 2.34 -4.99
CA LEU A 8 -6.87 3.50 -4.20
C LEU A 8 -8.15 4.25 -3.80
N SER A 9 -8.30 4.56 -2.53
CA SER A 9 -9.30 5.53 -2.08
C SER A 9 -8.76 6.94 -2.30
N VAL A 10 -9.62 7.88 -2.67
CA VAL A 10 -9.20 9.26 -2.92
C VAL A 10 -8.96 9.98 -1.60
N PRO A 11 -7.78 10.58 -1.37
CA PRO A 11 -7.55 11.43 -0.22
C PRO A 11 -8.44 12.69 -0.29
N ALA A 12 -9.24 12.94 0.75
CA ALA A 12 -10.26 13.99 0.75
C ALA A 12 -9.69 15.42 0.62
N GLY A 13 -8.41 15.64 1.01
CA GLY A 13 -7.79 16.97 1.04
C GLY A 13 -7.04 17.39 -0.22
N ILE A 14 -6.88 16.52 -1.23
CA ILE A 14 -5.94 16.73 -2.33
C ILE A 14 -6.67 16.84 -3.66
N GLY A 15 -7.81 17.21 -3.86
CA GLY A 15 -8.46 17.50 -5.15
C GLY A 15 -8.07 16.57 -6.33
N ILE A 16 -7.81 15.28 -6.05
CA ILE A 16 -7.44 14.27 -7.06
C ILE A 16 -8.66 13.88 -7.86
N ASP A 17 -8.50 13.80 -9.19
CA ASP A 17 -9.57 13.36 -10.08
C ASP A 17 -9.88 11.87 -9.93
N ASN A 18 -11.15 11.55 -9.77
CA ASN A 18 -11.63 10.17 -9.66
C ASN A 18 -11.31 9.31 -10.90
N VAL A 19 -11.21 9.91 -12.08
CA VAL A 19 -10.85 9.21 -13.31
C VAL A 19 -9.43 8.66 -13.23
N SER A 20 -8.49 9.47 -12.75
CA SER A 20 -7.09 9.06 -12.56
C SER A 20 -6.95 7.93 -11.52
N VAL A 21 -7.77 7.96 -10.48
CA VAL A 21 -7.82 6.92 -9.45
C VAL A 21 -8.34 5.58 -10.00
N GLN A 22 -9.40 5.61 -10.78
CA GLN A 22 -9.92 4.41 -11.44
C GLN A 22 -8.91 3.86 -12.46
N LYS A 23 -8.27 4.74 -13.24
CA LYS A 23 -7.24 4.39 -14.20
C LYS A 23 -6.05 3.69 -13.54
N PHE A 24 -5.66 4.12 -12.33
CA PHE A 24 -4.58 3.50 -11.57
C PHE A 24 -4.77 1.99 -11.36
N SER A 25 -5.99 1.54 -11.07
CA SER A 25 -6.28 0.12 -10.86
C SER A 25 -6.02 -0.75 -12.10
N PHE A 26 -6.17 -0.18 -13.29
CA PHE A 26 -5.92 -0.85 -14.56
C PHE A 26 -4.44 -0.83 -14.97
N VAL A 27 -3.73 0.27 -14.70
CA VAL A 27 -2.34 0.44 -15.11
C VAL A 27 -1.33 -0.07 -14.09
N CYS A 28 -1.78 -0.55 -12.93
CA CYS A 28 -0.94 -1.23 -11.95
C CYS A 28 -0.42 -2.53 -12.53
N GLN A 29 0.88 -2.57 -12.92
CA GLN A 29 1.50 -3.72 -13.57
C GLN A 29 1.89 -4.80 -12.56
N SER A 30 2.56 -4.41 -11.49
CA SER A 30 3.06 -5.36 -10.50
C SER A 30 3.13 -4.73 -9.11
N THR A 31 2.86 -5.56 -8.12
CA THR A 31 3.03 -5.23 -6.72
C THR A 31 3.36 -6.48 -5.93
N GLU A 32 3.96 -6.31 -4.76
CA GLU A 32 4.20 -7.36 -3.78
C GLU A 32 3.19 -7.24 -2.65
N LEU A 33 2.94 -8.35 -1.94
CA LEU A 33 2.15 -8.26 -0.71
C LEU A 33 2.97 -7.58 0.38
N PRO A 34 2.38 -6.67 1.18
CA PRO A 34 3.12 -5.90 2.15
C PRO A 34 3.75 -6.78 3.23
N PRO A 35 5.06 -6.66 3.49
CA PRO A 35 5.74 -7.43 4.52
C PRO A 35 5.48 -6.86 5.91
N SER A 36 5.67 -7.68 6.94
CA SER A 36 5.75 -7.22 8.33
C SER A 36 6.84 -7.98 9.06
N THR A 37 7.60 -7.29 9.88
CA THR A 37 8.70 -7.86 10.66
C THR A 37 8.46 -7.58 12.13
N ILE A 38 8.64 -8.61 12.98
CA ILE A 38 8.65 -8.45 14.43
C ILE A 38 10.09 -8.56 14.88
N SER A 39 10.59 -7.52 15.56
CA SER A 39 11.91 -7.53 16.15
C SER A 39 11.98 -8.50 17.32
N SER A 40 13.18 -9.01 17.63
CA SER A 40 13.42 -9.84 18.81
C SER A 40 14.41 -9.17 19.73
N VAL A 41 14.10 -9.15 21.02
CA VAL A 41 15.00 -8.65 22.08
C VAL A 41 15.66 -9.85 22.75
N ASP A 42 16.98 -9.86 22.78
CA ASP A 42 17.77 -10.92 23.41
C ASP A 42 18.04 -10.58 24.87
N ILE A 43 17.56 -11.41 25.78
CA ILE A 43 17.85 -11.29 27.23
C ILE A 43 18.86 -12.38 27.60
N PRO A 44 20.05 -12.02 28.14
CA PRO A 44 21.00 -12.99 28.62
C PRO A 44 20.49 -13.66 29.89
N TYR A 45 20.47 -15.00 29.88
CA TYR A 45 20.02 -15.79 31.03
C TYR A 45 20.89 -17.04 31.19
N PHE A 46 21.69 -17.12 32.26
CA PHE A 46 22.55 -18.26 32.61
C PHE A 46 23.34 -18.86 31.44
N GLY A 47 24.13 -18.02 30.74
CA GLY A 47 25.00 -18.45 29.64
C GLY A 47 24.32 -18.70 28.30
N ARG A 48 23.00 -18.47 28.20
CA ARG A 48 22.25 -18.48 26.92
C ARG A 48 21.40 -17.22 26.79
N LYS A 49 20.98 -16.93 25.57
CA LYS A 49 20.05 -15.82 25.29
C LYS A 49 18.63 -16.35 25.18
N ILE A 50 17.69 -15.71 25.84
CA ILE A 50 16.26 -15.92 25.69
C ILE A 50 15.75 -14.81 24.77
N LYS A 51 14.97 -15.16 23.75
CA LYS A 51 14.39 -14.19 22.81
C LYS A 51 12.98 -13.85 23.20
N ILE A 52 12.71 -12.57 23.29
CA ILE A 52 11.36 -12.01 23.53
C ILE A 52 10.95 -11.25 22.27
N ALA A 53 9.68 -11.32 21.91
CA ALA A 53 9.13 -10.55 20.80
C ALA A 53 9.14 -9.06 21.14
N GLY A 54 9.68 -8.27 20.23
CA GLY A 54 9.68 -6.81 20.31
C GLY A 54 8.63 -6.18 19.41
N ASP A 55 8.89 -4.96 18.96
CA ASP A 55 7.97 -4.17 18.15
C ASP A 55 7.82 -4.71 16.73
N ARG A 56 6.63 -4.50 16.17
CA ARG A 56 6.32 -4.79 14.75
C ARG A 56 6.68 -3.58 13.89
N VAL A 57 7.38 -3.84 12.80
CA VAL A 57 7.75 -2.84 11.82
C VAL A 57 7.18 -3.24 10.46
N PHE A 58 6.60 -2.28 9.77
CA PHE A 58 6.12 -2.41 8.41
C PHE A 58 7.11 -1.71 7.48
N ALA A 59 7.59 -2.41 6.46
CA ALA A 59 8.46 -1.82 5.45
C ALA A 59 7.61 -1.11 4.39
N ASP A 60 8.22 -0.13 3.71
CA ASP A 60 7.57 0.56 2.61
C ASP A 60 7.11 -0.43 1.53
N TRP A 61 6.00 -0.10 0.89
CA TRP A 61 5.36 -0.93 -0.11
C TRP A 61 5.48 -0.31 -1.49
N ALA A 62 6.00 -1.09 -2.45
CA ALA A 62 6.26 -0.66 -3.80
C ALA A 62 5.21 -1.18 -4.78
N VAL A 63 4.77 -0.31 -5.67
CA VAL A 63 3.86 -0.62 -6.77
C VAL A 63 4.49 -0.15 -8.07
N ASN A 64 4.55 -1.03 -9.08
CA ASN A 64 4.98 -0.67 -10.42
C ASN A 64 3.76 -0.33 -11.28
N VAL A 65 3.78 0.83 -11.88
CA VAL A 65 2.68 1.42 -12.63
C VAL A 65 3.13 1.62 -14.07
N MET A 66 2.30 1.20 -15.02
CA MET A 66 2.51 1.52 -16.42
C MET A 66 2.19 3.00 -16.67
N ASN A 67 3.08 3.69 -17.34
CA ASN A 67 2.84 5.06 -17.77
C ASN A 67 1.92 5.06 -18.98
N ASP A 68 0.99 6.01 -18.99
CA ASP A 68 0.12 6.24 -20.12
C ASP A 68 0.50 7.55 -20.82
N GLU A 69 0.18 7.69 -22.10
CA GLU A 69 0.47 8.87 -22.92
C GLU A 69 -0.06 10.18 -22.29
N ASP A 70 -1.17 10.11 -21.57
CA ASP A 70 -1.76 11.26 -20.88
C ASP A 70 -1.02 11.67 -19.59
N PHE A 71 -0.08 10.84 -19.11
CA PHE A 71 0.59 11.02 -17.82
C PHE A 71 -0.36 11.24 -16.63
N ALA A 72 -1.63 10.87 -16.76
CA ALA A 72 -2.68 11.18 -15.78
C ALA A 72 -2.39 10.59 -14.41
N VAL A 73 -1.98 9.33 -14.35
CA VAL A 73 -1.68 8.65 -13.08
C VAL A 73 -0.39 9.20 -12.45
N ARG A 74 0.64 9.48 -13.24
CA ARG A 74 1.87 10.09 -12.74
C ARG A 74 1.61 11.49 -12.20
N SER A 75 0.87 12.32 -12.94
CA SER A 75 0.49 13.67 -12.51
C SER A 75 -0.32 13.65 -11.22
N MET A 76 -1.17 12.64 -11.03
CA MET A 76 -1.92 12.42 -9.79
C MET A 76 -0.97 12.21 -8.60
N PHE A 77 0.06 11.35 -8.73
CA PHE A 77 1.02 11.12 -7.66
C PHE A 77 1.93 12.34 -7.42
N GLU A 78 2.30 13.07 -8.47
CA GLU A 78 3.06 14.31 -8.35
C GLU A 78 2.26 15.39 -7.62
N ALA A 79 0.96 15.52 -7.92
CA ALA A 79 0.06 16.42 -7.20
C ALA A 79 -0.08 16.00 -5.72
N TRP A 80 -0.22 14.71 -5.46
CA TRP A 80 -0.27 14.19 -4.09
C TRP A 80 1.02 14.47 -3.32
N SER A 81 2.17 14.17 -3.91
CA SER A 81 3.48 14.48 -3.32
C SER A 81 3.67 15.97 -3.06
N ASN A 82 3.25 16.81 -4.01
CA ASN A 82 3.33 18.28 -3.86
C ASN A 82 2.38 18.82 -2.78
N ALA A 83 1.26 18.15 -2.51
CA ALA A 83 0.37 18.51 -1.40
C ALA A 83 0.97 18.15 -0.04
N LEU A 84 1.75 17.06 0.03
CA LEU A 84 2.48 16.66 1.24
C LEU A 84 3.60 17.65 1.57
N ASN A 85 4.36 18.05 0.56
CA ASN A 85 5.44 19.00 0.68
C ASN A 85 5.65 19.71 -0.67
N ARG A 86 5.44 21.02 -0.71
CA ARG A 86 5.54 21.80 -1.94
C ARG A 86 6.96 21.79 -2.48
N MET A 87 7.13 21.39 -3.73
CA MET A 87 8.44 21.24 -4.38
C MET A 87 9.27 22.55 -4.39
N VAL A 88 8.63 23.70 -4.53
CA VAL A 88 9.32 25.00 -4.65
C VAL A 88 9.62 25.62 -3.29
N SER A 89 8.63 25.64 -2.40
CA SER A 89 8.75 26.32 -1.10
C SER A 89 9.25 25.43 0.02
N ASN A 90 9.23 24.11 -0.18
CA ASN A 90 9.54 23.08 0.84
C ASN A 90 8.71 23.27 2.13
N VAL A 91 7.51 23.77 1.97
CA VAL A 91 6.57 24.00 3.08
C VAL A 91 5.33 23.15 2.84
N ARG A 92 4.91 22.44 3.88
CA ARG A 92 3.65 21.71 3.89
C ARG A 92 2.48 22.71 3.92
N ASP A 93 1.37 22.35 3.27
CA ASP A 93 0.15 23.13 3.38
C ASP A 93 -0.42 23.00 4.82
N PRO A 94 -0.53 24.11 5.57
CA PRO A 94 -0.99 24.09 6.95
C PRO A 94 -2.46 23.66 7.09
N ASN A 95 -3.23 23.73 6.01
CA ASN A 95 -4.64 23.38 6.01
C ASN A 95 -4.91 21.88 5.80
N ILE A 96 -3.88 21.10 5.44
CA ILE A 96 -4.02 19.66 5.20
C ILE A 96 -3.62 18.90 6.46
N SER A 97 -4.60 18.28 7.13
CA SER A 97 -4.40 17.37 8.27
C SER A 97 -3.85 16.01 7.83
N GLN A 98 -3.36 15.21 8.78
CA GLN A 98 -2.87 13.86 8.47
C GLN A 98 -3.93 12.97 7.85
N GLU A 99 -5.16 13.07 8.31
CA GLU A 99 -6.30 12.30 7.80
C GLU A 99 -6.68 12.69 6.36
N GLN A 100 -6.37 13.91 5.96
CA GLN A 100 -6.74 14.43 4.64
C GLN A 100 -5.76 14.05 3.53
N TYR A 101 -4.51 13.70 3.86
CA TYR A 101 -3.54 13.28 2.84
C TYR A 101 -3.27 11.78 2.85
N LYS A 102 -3.61 11.08 3.92
CA LYS A 102 -3.53 9.62 3.98
C LYS A 102 -4.72 9.01 3.25
N SER A 103 -4.49 7.86 2.68
CA SER A 103 -5.50 7.11 1.93
C SER A 103 -5.39 5.63 2.24
N ASP A 104 -6.49 4.93 2.13
CA ASP A 104 -6.50 3.49 2.24
C ASP A 104 -6.38 2.86 0.86
N LEU A 105 -5.61 1.77 0.79
CA LEU A 105 -5.35 1.02 -0.43
C LEU A 105 -5.82 -0.42 -0.23
N ASP A 106 -6.48 -0.97 -1.23
CA ASP A 106 -6.87 -2.37 -1.24
C ASP A 106 -6.06 -3.14 -2.29
N VAL A 107 -5.47 -4.26 -1.88
CA VAL A 107 -4.75 -5.19 -2.75
C VAL A 107 -5.53 -6.48 -2.82
N ILE A 108 -6.05 -6.80 -4.00
CA ILE A 108 -6.89 -7.98 -4.22
C ILE A 108 -6.18 -8.95 -5.17
N GLN A 109 -6.08 -10.19 -4.75
CA GLN A 109 -5.56 -11.28 -5.55
C GLN A 109 -6.70 -12.17 -6.03
N TYR A 110 -6.77 -12.40 -7.34
CA TYR A 110 -7.78 -13.23 -7.98
C TYR A 110 -7.20 -14.58 -8.45
N SER A 111 -8.03 -15.60 -8.45
CA SER A 111 -7.76 -16.89 -9.09
C SER A 111 -7.82 -16.79 -10.62
N LYS A 112 -7.48 -17.86 -11.31
CA LYS A 112 -7.65 -17.95 -12.78
C LYS A 112 -9.11 -17.86 -13.21
N ASP A 113 -10.02 -18.23 -12.34
CA ASP A 113 -11.47 -18.26 -12.57
C ASP A 113 -12.15 -16.92 -12.20
N GLY A 114 -11.37 -15.92 -11.79
CA GLY A 114 -11.86 -14.60 -11.39
C GLY A 114 -12.39 -14.52 -9.96
N GLU A 115 -12.28 -15.58 -9.17
CA GLU A 115 -12.66 -15.57 -7.75
C GLU A 115 -11.59 -14.87 -6.91
N ILE A 116 -11.99 -14.13 -5.89
CA ILE A 116 -11.07 -13.48 -4.95
C ILE A 116 -10.43 -14.56 -4.06
N ILE A 117 -9.10 -14.69 -4.13
CA ILE A 117 -8.33 -15.57 -3.28
C ILE A 117 -8.04 -14.89 -1.95
N ARG A 118 -7.57 -13.64 -2.03
CA ARG A 118 -7.18 -12.89 -0.85
C ARG A 118 -7.27 -11.39 -1.10
N ALA A 119 -7.64 -10.64 -0.06
CA ALA A 119 -7.62 -9.19 -0.09
C ALA A 119 -6.92 -8.66 1.16
N TYR A 120 -6.14 -7.60 0.98
CA TYR A 120 -5.44 -6.88 2.04
C TYR A 120 -5.81 -5.41 1.95
N GLN A 121 -6.15 -4.82 3.07
CA GLN A 121 -6.30 -3.38 3.21
C GLN A 121 -5.04 -2.80 3.84
N ILE A 122 -4.46 -1.82 3.19
CA ILE A 122 -3.32 -1.04 3.67
C ILE A 122 -3.87 0.29 4.16
N VAL A 123 -3.69 0.57 5.44
CA VAL A 123 -4.33 1.71 6.12
C VAL A 123 -3.34 2.85 6.27
N GLY A 124 -3.81 4.06 5.99
CA GLY A 124 -3.06 5.28 6.19
C GLY A 124 -1.87 5.46 5.25
N ALA A 125 -1.97 4.98 4.01
CA ALA A 125 -0.90 5.05 3.03
C ALA A 125 -0.76 6.44 2.41
N PHE A 126 0.48 6.81 2.08
CA PHE A 126 0.82 7.99 1.30
C PHE A 126 2.11 7.74 0.50
N PRO A 127 2.28 8.36 -0.68
CA PRO A 127 3.45 8.15 -1.50
C PRO A 127 4.67 8.85 -0.89
N THR A 128 5.77 8.10 -0.74
CA THR A 128 7.07 8.60 -0.27
C THR A 128 8.04 8.85 -1.39
N ALA A 129 7.96 8.05 -2.47
CA ALA A 129 8.81 8.21 -3.62
C ALA A 129 8.07 7.86 -4.91
N ILE A 130 8.28 8.68 -5.94
CA ILE A 130 7.83 8.44 -7.30
C ILE A 130 9.07 8.13 -8.11
N GLY A 131 9.14 6.93 -8.67
CA GLY A 131 10.28 6.45 -9.43
C GLY A 131 10.48 7.20 -10.74
N GLN A 132 11.67 7.06 -11.28
CA GLN A 132 12.04 7.62 -12.59
C GLN A 132 11.42 6.78 -13.73
N ILE A 133 11.17 7.43 -14.87
CA ILE A 133 10.87 6.78 -16.12
C ILE A 133 12.13 6.85 -16.98
N ALA A 134 12.60 5.70 -17.46
CA ALA A 134 13.73 5.67 -18.38
C ALA A 134 13.25 6.10 -19.78
N LEU A 135 13.83 7.18 -20.30
CA LEU A 135 13.57 7.66 -21.65
C LEU A 135 14.75 7.26 -22.54
N ASP A 136 14.53 6.30 -23.43
CA ASP A 136 15.54 5.82 -24.36
C ASP A 136 14.99 5.80 -25.79
N TRP A 137 15.65 6.51 -26.69
CA TRP A 137 15.28 6.60 -28.09
C TRP A 137 15.34 5.25 -28.82
N ASN A 138 16.17 4.32 -28.35
CA ASN A 138 16.31 2.99 -28.94
C ASN A 138 15.30 1.97 -28.38
N SER A 139 14.54 2.35 -27.38
CA SER A 139 13.55 1.48 -26.76
C SER A 139 12.30 1.41 -27.62
N THR A 140 12.25 0.40 -28.51
CA THR A 140 11.09 0.10 -29.33
C THR A 140 10.30 -1.06 -28.70
N ASN A 141 8.96 -0.97 -28.71
CA ASN A 141 8.04 -2.01 -28.19
C ASN A 141 8.14 -2.30 -26.69
N SER A 142 8.60 -1.38 -25.87
CA SER A 142 8.57 -1.48 -24.42
C SER A 142 7.56 -0.48 -23.84
N VAL A 143 6.82 -0.93 -22.84
CA VAL A 143 5.91 -0.07 -22.08
C VAL A 143 6.72 0.66 -21.00
N GLU A 144 6.52 1.96 -20.90
CA GLU A 144 7.12 2.75 -19.82
C GLU A 144 6.51 2.37 -18.48
N VAL A 145 7.36 2.12 -17.51
CA VAL A 145 6.96 1.72 -16.15
C VAL A 145 7.72 2.57 -15.14
N PHE A 146 7.01 3.02 -14.11
CA PHE A 146 7.63 3.67 -12.96
C PHE A 146 7.14 3.04 -11.66
N SER A 147 7.96 3.12 -10.63
CA SER A 147 7.61 2.62 -9.30
C SER A 147 7.08 3.75 -8.42
N VAL A 148 6.10 3.44 -7.59
CA VAL A 148 5.64 4.32 -6.51
C VAL A 148 5.81 3.58 -5.20
N ASN A 149 6.53 4.19 -4.26
CA ASN A 149 6.70 3.65 -2.92
C ASN A 149 5.71 4.35 -1.98
N PHE A 150 5.04 3.55 -1.17
CA PHE A 150 4.10 4.02 -0.16
C PHE A 150 4.63 3.69 1.22
N SER A 151 4.57 4.66 2.12
CA SER A 151 4.62 4.42 3.56
C SER A 151 3.20 4.34 4.09
N TYR A 152 2.95 3.49 5.06
CA TYR A 152 1.63 3.23 5.61
C TYR A 152 1.74 2.88 7.09
N ASP A 153 0.62 2.98 7.81
CA ASP A 153 0.62 2.72 9.26
C ASP A 153 0.63 1.21 9.56
N TYR A 154 -0.30 0.46 8.94
CA TYR A 154 -0.39 -1.00 9.04
C TYR A 154 -1.23 -1.60 7.91
N TRP A 155 -1.25 -2.91 7.82
CA TRP A 155 -2.13 -3.61 6.89
C TRP A 155 -2.92 -4.71 7.60
N VAL A 156 -4.11 -5.01 7.07
CA VAL A 156 -5.02 -6.02 7.59
C VAL A 156 -5.49 -6.93 6.46
N PRO A 157 -5.52 -8.26 6.63
CA PRO A 157 -6.18 -9.15 5.69
C PRO A 157 -7.70 -8.99 5.82
N THR A 158 -8.39 -8.69 4.71
CA THR A 158 -9.84 -8.41 4.70
C THR A 158 -10.65 -9.63 4.27
N ILE A 159 -10.12 -10.45 3.35
CA ILE A 159 -10.77 -11.65 2.84
C ILE A 159 -9.77 -12.79 2.81
N GLU A 160 -10.15 -13.90 3.41
CA GLU A 160 -9.43 -15.18 3.27
C GLU A 160 -10.19 -16.11 2.34
N ALA A 161 -9.49 -16.73 1.40
CA ALA A 161 -10.03 -17.66 0.39
C ALA A 161 -10.66 -18.94 0.97
N SER A 162 -10.95 -19.01 2.24
CA SER A 162 -11.17 -20.27 2.96
C SER A 162 -12.60 -20.54 3.40
N SER A 163 -13.61 -19.87 2.93
CA SER A 163 -14.98 -20.28 3.33
C SER A 163 -15.53 -21.50 2.59
N LYS A 164 -14.82 -22.03 1.59
CA LYS A 164 -15.28 -23.21 0.79
C LYS A 164 -14.52 -24.51 1.03
N LYS A 165 -13.48 -24.54 1.85
CA LYS A 165 -12.81 -25.82 2.19
C LYS A 165 -12.87 -26.04 3.69
N ALA A 166 -13.75 -26.98 4.06
CA ALA A 166 -14.09 -27.41 5.40
C ALA A 166 -12.90 -27.44 6.39
N GLY A 167 -13.08 -26.86 7.57
CA GLY A 167 -12.35 -27.22 8.78
C GLY A 167 -11.15 -26.37 9.19
N GLY A 168 -10.90 -25.20 8.60
CA GLY A 168 -9.87 -24.29 9.04
C GLY A 168 -10.39 -23.28 10.07
N ILE A 169 -9.73 -23.20 11.20
CA ILE A 169 -9.99 -22.26 12.30
C ILE A 169 -9.88 -20.83 11.78
N ASN A 170 -10.99 -20.10 11.75
CA ASN A 170 -11.01 -18.66 11.51
C ASN A 170 -10.36 -17.92 12.69
N THR A 171 -9.07 -17.60 12.59
CA THR A 171 -8.32 -16.96 13.67
C THR A 171 -8.27 -15.43 13.57
N TYR A 172 -8.80 -14.84 12.50
CA TYR A 172 -8.82 -13.40 12.31
C TYR A 172 -10.20 -12.92 11.85
N GLY A 173 -11.19 -13.07 12.73
CA GLY A 173 -12.47 -12.42 12.54
C GLY A 173 -12.31 -10.91 12.76
N ALA A 174 -12.96 -10.10 11.94
CA ALA A 174 -13.02 -8.64 12.04
C ALA A 174 -13.51 -8.10 13.39
N ALA A 175 -13.91 -8.98 14.32
CA ALA A 175 -14.33 -8.63 15.68
C ALA A 175 -13.16 -8.45 16.68
N ALA A 176 -11.93 -8.81 16.32
CA ALA A 176 -10.79 -8.72 17.23
C ALA A 176 -10.07 -7.36 17.23
N LEU A 177 -10.52 -6.41 16.44
CA LEU A 177 -9.86 -5.09 16.31
C LEU A 177 -10.59 -3.95 17.07
N VAL A 178 -11.60 -4.26 17.88
CA VAL A 178 -12.39 -3.22 18.58
C VAL A 178 -11.95 -2.96 20.01
N ASP A 179 -11.02 -3.71 20.57
CA ASP A 179 -10.46 -3.42 21.89
C ASP A 179 -9.11 -2.71 21.76
N GLY A 180 -9.18 -1.39 21.52
CA GLY A 180 -8.12 -0.49 21.90
C GLY A 180 -7.96 -0.53 23.44
N PRO A 181 -6.74 -0.31 23.99
CA PRO A 181 -6.52 -0.34 25.42
C PRO A 181 -7.42 0.70 26.12
N GLN A 182 -8.35 0.22 26.93
CA GLN A 182 -9.05 1.06 27.89
C GLN A 182 -7.98 1.51 28.87
N GLY A 183 -7.53 2.76 28.74
CA GLY A 183 -6.63 3.37 29.70
C GLY A 183 -7.28 3.46 31.09
N PRO A 184 -6.46 3.56 32.16
CA PRO A 184 -6.94 3.64 33.52
C PRO A 184 -7.73 4.91 33.81
#